data_4b28e5a24e45c9d5b6f2ae1c3ee14223
#
_entry.id   4b28e5a24e45c9d5b6f2ae1c3ee14223
#
_cell.length_a   1.000
_cell.length_b   1.000
_cell.length_c   1.000
_cell.angle_alpha   90.00
_cell.angle_beta   90.00
_cell.angle_gamma   90.00
#
_symmetry.space_group_name_H-M   'P 1'
#
loop_
_entity.id
_entity.type
_entity.pdbx_description
1 polymer ?
#
loop_
_entity_poly.entity_id
_entity_poly.type
_entity_poly.pdbx_seq_one_letter_code
_entity_poly.pdbx_strand_id
1 'polypeptide(L)'
;MNQLIVATGNAHKVEEFDGLLETSGFEVCSAKVCGGMPYVLEDGDTFGANARIKALALRALAPKDAWIVSDDSGLEVDALGGAPGIHSARYAGEGASDLHNLNKLLLELEEQPASQRAARFRCVLCLIDPSGREQFFDGACEGRIAKAPEGAAGFGYDPVFVPEGHSESFAELGESIKSKLSHRALAILAMRRCLES
;
A
#
# COMPACT_ATOMS: atom_id res chain seq x y z
N MET A 1 -24.70 -8.49 6.12
CA MET A 1 -23.61 -7.76 5.47
C MET A 1 -22.40 -8.65 5.57
N ASN A 2 -21.66 -8.85 4.49
CA ASN A 2 -20.46 -9.70 4.54
C ASN A 2 -19.34 -8.93 5.23
N GLN A 3 -18.61 -9.57 6.14
CA GLN A 3 -17.44 -8.96 6.79
C GLN A 3 -16.21 -9.08 5.90
N LEU A 4 -15.52 -7.97 5.66
CA LEU A 4 -14.19 -7.90 5.04
C LEU A 4 -13.18 -7.45 6.10
N ILE A 5 -12.32 -8.35 6.54
CA ILE A 5 -11.32 -8.06 7.57
C ILE A 5 -9.99 -7.72 6.91
N VAL A 6 -9.48 -6.52 7.19
CA VAL A 6 -8.20 -6.04 6.64
C VAL A 6 -7.05 -6.54 7.48
N ALA A 7 -6.18 -7.36 6.88
CA ALA A 7 -5.02 -7.97 7.53
C ALA A 7 -3.84 -6.97 7.60
N THR A 8 -4.02 -5.95 8.44
CA THR A 8 -3.01 -4.92 8.69
C THR A 8 -3.06 -4.42 10.11
N GLY A 9 -1.91 -4.01 10.66
CA GLY A 9 -1.82 -3.25 11.90
C GLY A 9 -1.94 -1.73 11.71
N ASN A 10 -1.95 -1.25 10.46
CA ASN A 10 -1.99 0.17 10.13
C ASN A 10 -3.44 0.66 10.02
N ALA A 11 -3.84 1.57 10.92
CA ALA A 11 -5.21 2.11 10.96
C ALA A 11 -5.55 2.93 9.70
N HIS A 12 -4.60 3.71 9.16
CA HIS A 12 -4.84 4.50 7.94
C HIS A 12 -5.18 3.63 6.73
N LYS A 13 -4.58 2.45 6.62
CA LYS A 13 -4.94 1.51 5.56
C LYS A 13 -6.39 1.02 5.71
N VAL A 14 -6.83 0.74 6.94
CA VAL A 14 -8.22 0.32 7.21
C VAL A 14 -9.20 1.43 6.82
N GLU A 15 -8.90 2.68 7.15
CA GLU A 15 -9.71 3.85 6.78
C GLU A 15 -9.81 4.03 5.26
N GLU A 16 -8.72 3.83 4.51
CA GLU A 16 -8.74 3.86 3.04
C GLU A 16 -9.65 2.76 2.47
N PHE A 17 -9.58 1.52 3.00
CA PHE A 17 -10.48 0.44 2.58
C PHE A 17 -11.94 0.77 2.88
N ASP A 18 -12.24 1.25 4.09
CA ASP A 18 -13.60 1.60 4.52
C ASP A 18 -14.21 2.67 3.61
N GLY A 19 -13.50 3.78 3.38
CA GLY A 19 -13.98 4.85 2.53
C GLY A 19 -14.22 4.43 1.06
N LEU A 20 -13.35 3.58 0.49
CA LEU A 20 -13.48 3.14 -0.90
C LEU A 20 -14.51 2.02 -1.11
N LEU A 21 -14.88 1.32 -0.05
CA LEU A 21 -15.84 0.22 -0.07
C LEU A 21 -17.19 0.56 0.58
N GLU A 22 -17.44 1.79 1.01
CA GLU A 22 -18.63 2.23 1.74
C GLU A 22 -19.94 1.78 1.08
N THR A 23 -19.99 1.72 -0.26
CA THR A 23 -21.21 1.32 -1.01
C THR A 23 -21.15 -0.10 -1.57
N SER A 24 -20.15 -0.91 -1.19
CA SER A 24 -19.92 -2.25 -1.75
C SER A 24 -20.75 -3.37 -1.12
N GLY A 25 -21.50 -3.08 -0.04
CA GLY A 25 -22.25 -4.09 0.71
C GLY A 25 -21.40 -4.92 1.69
N PHE A 26 -20.13 -4.56 1.87
CA PHE A 26 -19.24 -5.14 2.88
C PHE A 26 -19.13 -4.24 4.10
N GLU A 27 -19.00 -4.87 5.27
CA GLU A 27 -18.59 -4.22 6.51
C GLU A 27 -17.06 -4.37 6.64
N VAL A 28 -16.33 -3.26 6.51
CA VAL A 28 -14.87 -3.28 6.64
C VAL A 28 -14.48 -3.31 8.12
N CYS A 29 -13.69 -4.31 8.50
CA CYS A 29 -13.24 -4.51 9.87
C CYS A 29 -11.71 -4.53 9.93
N SER A 30 -11.14 -4.00 11.00
CA SER A 30 -9.72 -4.18 11.25
C SER A 30 -9.42 -5.57 11.82
N ALA A 31 -8.17 -6.03 11.72
CA ALA A 31 -7.72 -7.29 12.33
C ALA A 31 -7.96 -7.38 13.86
N LYS A 32 -8.27 -6.26 14.53
CA LYS A 32 -8.60 -6.23 15.97
C LYS A 32 -9.78 -7.12 16.32
N VAL A 33 -10.75 -7.32 15.42
CA VAL A 33 -11.88 -8.24 15.64
C VAL A 33 -11.45 -9.70 15.80
N CYS A 34 -10.23 -10.03 15.34
CA CYS A 34 -9.60 -11.36 15.47
C CYS A 34 -8.50 -11.39 16.55
N GLY A 35 -8.41 -10.36 17.40
CA GLY A 35 -7.34 -10.24 18.40
C GLY A 35 -6.10 -9.47 17.93
N GLY A 36 -6.14 -8.87 16.75
CA GLY A 36 -5.05 -8.11 16.12
C GLY A 36 -4.37 -8.88 15.00
N MET A 37 -3.46 -8.19 14.32
CA MET A 37 -2.63 -8.81 13.27
C MET A 37 -1.59 -9.72 13.94
N PRO A 38 -1.52 -11.02 13.59
CA PRO A 38 -0.45 -11.88 14.10
C PRO A 38 0.90 -11.42 13.56
N TYR A 39 1.95 -11.70 14.32
CA TYR A 39 3.30 -11.47 13.80
C TYR A 39 3.57 -12.42 12.64
N VAL A 40 4.04 -11.86 11.53
CA VAL A 40 4.44 -12.61 10.33
C VAL A 40 5.80 -12.12 9.85
N LEU A 41 6.61 -13.03 9.36
CA LEU A 41 7.83 -12.68 8.63
C LEU A 41 7.46 -12.45 7.17
N GLU A 42 7.63 -11.21 6.71
CA GLU A 42 7.39 -10.83 5.31
C GLU A 42 8.69 -11.09 4.51
N ASP A 43 8.96 -12.39 4.24
CA ASP A 43 10.14 -12.88 3.53
C ASP A 43 9.87 -13.23 2.06
N GLY A 44 8.71 -12.84 1.55
CA GLY A 44 8.38 -12.96 0.14
C GLY A 44 9.24 -12.05 -0.73
N ASP A 45 9.54 -12.50 -1.95
CA ASP A 45 10.32 -11.78 -2.95
C ASP A 45 9.49 -10.84 -3.84
N THR A 46 8.18 -10.79 -3.62
CA THR A 46 7.24 -9.90 -4.31
C THR A 46 6.19 -9.32 -3.37
N PHE A 47 5.59 -8.18 -3.76
CA PHE A 47 4.45 -7.62 -3.03
C PHE A 47 3.30 -8.63 -2.88
N GLY A 48 2.99 -9.38 -3.94
CA GLY A 48 1.94 -10.40 -3.90
C GLY A 48 2.24 -11.53 -2.90
N ALA A 49 3.49 -11.99 -2.81
CA ALA A 49 3.90 -13.00 -1.85
C ALA A 49 3.75 -12.49 -0.41
N ASN A 50 4.19 -11.27 -0.12
CA ASN A 50 4.06 -10.66 1.21
C ASN A 50 2.59 -10.39 1.57
N ALA A 51 1.77 -9.89 0.62
CA ALA A 51 0.34 -9.75 0.84
C ALA A 51 -0.30 -11.11 1.18
N ARG A 52 0.03 -12.16 0.44
CA ARG A 52 -0.48 -13.51 0.68
C ARG A 52 -0.11 -14.03 2.07
N ILE A 53 1.14 -13.87 2.50
CA ILE A 53 1.60 -14.27 3.85
C ILE A 53 0.73 -13.61 4.92
N LYS A 54 0.49 -12.30 4.83
CA LYS A 54 -0.35 -11.55 5.78
C LYS A 54 -1.80 -12.04 5.76
N ALA A 55 -2.39 -12.22 4.57
CA ALA A 55 -3.77 -12.66 4.44
C ALA A 55 -3.99 -14.05 5.04
N LEU A 56 -3.11 -15.02 4.74
CA LEU A 56 -3.19 -16.38 5.27
C LEU A 56 -3.02 -16.43 6.78
N ALA A 57 -2.12 -15.62 7.33
CA ALA A 57 -1.91 -15.57 8.78
C ALA A 57 -3.17 -15.09 9.51
N LEU A 58 -3.85 -14.08 8.99
CA LEU A 58 -5.11 -13.62 9.58
C LEU A 58 -6.26 -14.59 9.31
N ARG A 59 -6.32 -15.22 8.12
CA ARG A 59 -7.34 -16.23 7.77
C ARG A 59 -7.41 -17.35 8.81
N ALA A 60 -6.27 -17.76 9.38
CA ALA A 60 -6.20 -18.80 10.39
C ALA A 60 -6.88 -18.44 11.72
N LEU A 61 -7.07 -17.14 11.99
CA LEU A 61 -7.66 -16.60 13.23
C LEU A 61 -9.09 -16.08 13.03
N ALA A 62 -9.46 -15.76 11.78
CA ALA A 62 -10.71 -15.11 11.45
C ALA A 62 -11.90 -16.09 11.40
N PRO A 63 -13.16 -15.60 11.56
CA PRO A 63 -14.37 -16.39 11.30
C PRO A 63 -14.35 -17.01 9.90
N LYS A 64 -14.89 -18.22 9.76
CA LYS A 64 -14.84 -18.97 8.49
C LYS A 64 -15.60 -18.29 7.36
N ASP A 65 -16.64 -17.56 7.68
CA ASP A 65 -17.53 -16.82 6.76
C ASP A 65 -17.04 -15.40 6.43
N ALA A 66 -15.96 -14.94 7.07
CA ALA A 66 -15.37 -13.64 6.77
C ALA A 66 -14.52 -13.67 5.50
N TRP A 67 -14.49 -12.57 4.78
CA TRP A 67 -13.53 -12.28 3.73
C TRP A 67 -12.28 -11.65 4.35
N ILE A 68 -11.11 -12.01 3.87
CA ILE A 68 -9.84 -11.45 4.35
C ILE A 68 -9.15 -10.75 3.19
N VAL A 69 -8.71 -9.52 3.42
CA VAL A 69 -7.87 -8.80 2.47
C VAL A 69 -6.60 -8.31 3.17
N SER A 70 -5.48 -8.45 2.52
CA SER A 70 -4.23 -7.80 2.91
C SER A 70 -3.70 -6.96 1.77
N ASP A 71 -2.84 -6.00 2.09
CA ASP A 71 -2.03 -5.30 1.10
C ASP A 71 -0.54 -5.43 1.40
N ASP A 72 0.25 -5.47 0.34
CA ASP A 72 1.65 -5.11 0.42
C ASP A 72 1.93 -4.03 -0.63
N SER A 73 2.72 -3.02 -0.25
CA SER A 73 2.90 -1.83 -1.06
C SER A 73 4.25 -1.18 -0.83
N GLY A 74 4.74 -0.52 -1.84
CA GLY A 74 6.02 0.17 -1.78
C GLY A 74 6.26 1.09 -2.96
N LEU A 75 7.39 1.75 -2.91
CA LEU A 75 7.90 2.65 -3.93
C LEU A 75 8.95 1.94 -4.77
N GLU A 76 8.81 1.99 -6.08
CA GLU A 76 9.83 1.52 -7.04
C GLU A 76 10.41 2.72 -7.76
N VAL A 77 11.75 2.83 -7.83
CA VAL A 77 12.46 3.91 -8.52
C VAL A 77 13.34 3.32 -9.61
N ASP A 78 13.15 3.75 -10.85
CA ASP A 78 13.81 3.17 -12.01
C ASP A 78 15.34 3.30 -11.95
N ALA A 79 15.84 4.47 -11.55
CA ALA A 79 17.28 4.72 -11.42
C ALA A 79 17.96 3.84 -10.37
N LEU A 80 17.18 3.27 -9.44
CA LEU A 80 17.67 2.38 -8.39
C LEU A 80 17.33 0.91 -8.66
N GLY A 81 17.01 0.56 -9.92
CA GLY A 81 16.66 -0.80 -10.31
C GLY A 81 15.40 -1.36 -9.62
N GLY A 82 14.46 -0.47 -9.27
CA GLY A 82 13.23 -0.81 -8.55
C GLY A 82 13.32 -0.71 -7.03
N ALA A 83 14.51 -0.42 -6.46
CA ALA A 83 14.59 -0.14 -5.04
C ALA A 83 13.84 1.17 -4.67
N PRO A 84 13.30 1.27 -3.45
CA PRO A 84 13.29 0.33 -2.34
C PRO A 84 12.36 -0.90 -2.49
N GLY A 85 11.33 -0.88 -3.36
CA GLY A 85 10.44 -2.00 -3.64
C GLY A 85 9.78 -2.56 -2.38
N ILE A 86 9.82 -3.87 -2.19
CA ILE A 86 9.27 -4.58 -1.01
C ILE A 86 9.94 -4.18 0.32
N HIS A 87 11.07 -3.48 0.26
CA HIS A 87 11.79 -2.99 1.45
C HIS A 87 11.43 -1.55 1.80
N SER A 88 10.41 -0.94 1.17
CA SER A 88 10.06 0.48 1.34
C SER A 88 9.91 0.90 2.80
N ALA A 89 9.26 0.11 3.63
CA ALA A 89 9.03 0.42 5.04
C ALA A 89 10.30 0.32 5.92
N ARG A 90 11.35 -0.38 5.44
CA ARG A 90 12.61 -0.62 6.16
C ARG A 90 13.84 -0.30 5.32
N TYR A 91 13.72 0.62 4.37
CA TYR A 91 14.77 0.92 3.40
C TYR A 91 16.06 1.42 4.07
N ALA A 92 15.96 2.22 5.12
CA ALA A 92 17.10 2.66 5.91
C ALA A 92 17.51 1.68 7.03
N GLY A 93 16.88 0.50 7.09
CA GLY A 93 17.13 -0.54 8.09
C GLY A 93 15.87 -0.89 8.89
N GLU A 94 15.96 -1.99 9.65
CA GLU A 94 14.85 -2.43 10.51
C GLU A 94 14.52 -1.36 11.56
N GLY A 95 13.21 -1.05 11.69
CA GLY A 95 12.74 -0.02 12.63
C GLY A 95 13.01 1.42 12.22
N ALA A 96 13.50 1.68 11.00
CA ALA A 96 13.71 3.02 10.51
C ALA A 96 12.38 3.79 10.41
N SER A 97 12.41 5.09 10.74
CA SER A 97 11.27 5.96 10.54
C SER A 97 11.08 6.32 9.06
N ASP A 98 9.88 6.80 8.69
CA ASP A 98 9.59 7.31 7.35
C ASP A 98 10.60 8.36 6.91
N LEU A 99 10.97 9.26 7.82
CA LEU A 99 11.98 10.29 7.54
C LEU A 99 13.36 9.70 7.23
N HIS A 100 13.78 8.64 7.93
CA HIS A 100 15.04 7.98 7.64
C HIS A 100 15.02 7.29 6.26
N ASN A 101 13.93 6.61 5.93
CA ASN A 101 13.74 5.97 4.64
C ASN A 101 13.75 6.99 3.50
N LEU A 102 13.03 8.10 3.67
CA LEU A 102 12.96 9.20 2.70
C LEU A 102 14.33 9.86 2.49
N ASN A 103 15.05 10.17 3.57
CA ASN A 103 16.38 10.78 3.48
C ASN A 103 17.38 9.87 2.77
N LYS A 104 17.35 8.57 3.04
CA LYS A 104 18.18 7.59 2.33
C LYS A 104 17.87 7.59 0.84
N LEU A 105 16.58 7.58 0.46
CA LEU A 105 16.16 7.64 -0.94
C LEU A 105 16.69 8.88 -1.64
N LEU A 106 16.56 10.06 -1.02
CA LEU A 106 17.05 11.31 -1.60
C LEU A 106 18.56 11.33 -1.76
N LEU A 107 19.30 10.77 -0.79
CA LEU A 107 20.76 10.66 -0.85
C LEU A 107 21.21 9.76 -2.02
N GLU A 108 20.57 8.62 -2.21
CA GLU A 108 20.89 7.69 -3.31
C GLU A 108 20.54 8.27 -4.69
N LEU A 109 19.61 9.24 -4.73
CA LEU A 109 19.23 9.94 -5.95
C LEU A 109 19.93 11.30 -6.12
N GLU A 110 20.86 11.69 -5.25
CA GLU A 110 21.47 13.03 -5.25
C GLU A 110 22.06 13.41 -6.62
N GLU A 111 22.83 12.50 -7.21
CA GLU A 111 23.48 12.70 -8.51
C GLU A 111 22.53 12.47 -9.72
N GLN A 112 21.31 12.00 -9.48
CA GLN A 112 20.36 11.70 -10.56
C GLN A 112 19.66 12.98 -11.03
N PRO A 113 19.71 13.31 -12.35
CA PRO A 113 18.96 14.43 -12.89
C PRO A 113 17.45 14.18 -12.78
N ALA A 114 16.66 15.26 -12.83
CA ALA A 114 15.21 15.19 -12.72
C ALA A 114 14.56 14.23 -13.74
N SER A 115 15.14 14.12 -14.94
CA SER A 115 14.66 13.23 -16.03
C SER A 115 14.88 11.73 -15.76
N GLN A 116 15.66 11.37 -14.73
CA GLN A 116 15.96 9.98 -14.36
C GLN A 116 15.40 9.60 -13.00
N ARG A 117 14.47 10.38 -12.48
CA ARG A 117 13.81 10.14 -11.17
C ARG A 117 12.42 9.52 -11.31
N ALA A 118 12.16 8.85 -12.44
CA ALA A 118 10.90 8.14 -12.64
C ALA A 118 10.71 7.08 -11.55
N ALA A 119 9.50 7.02 -11.03
CA ALA A 119 9.15 6.14 -9.92
C ALA A 119 7.67 5.80 -9.99
N ARG A 120 7.29 4.73 -9.29
CA ARG A 120 5.88 4.38 -9.07
C ARG A 120 5.65 3.87 -7.68
N PHE A 121 4.52 4.21 -7.11
CA PHE A 121 3.98 3.42 -6.00
C PHE A 121 3.26 2.19 -6.54
N ARG A 122 3.49 1.06 -5.89
CA ARG A 122 2.82 -0.22 -6.16
C ARG A 122 2.04 -0.69 -4.95
N CYS A 123 0.89 -1.29 -5.19
CA CYS A 123 0.12 -2.01 -4.19
C CYS A 123 -0.39 -3.31 -4.78
N VAL A 124 -0.21 -4.41 -4.09
CA VAL A 124 -0.83 -5.69 -4.43
C VAL A 124 -1.72 -6.11 -3.26
N LEU A 125 -2.98 -6.36 -3.56
CA LEU A 125 -3.93 -6.93 -2.62
C LEU A 125 -3.99 -8.44 -2.80
N CYS A 126 -4.11 -9.17 -1.68
CA CYS A 126 -4.49 -10.57 -1.65
C CYS A 126 -5.84 -10.68 -0.93
N LEU A 127 -6.88 -11.08 -1.65
CA LEU A 127 -8.22 -11.33 -1.14
C LEU A 127 -8.43 -12.84 -0.98
N ILE A 128 -8.89 -13.28 0.19
CA ILE A 128 -9.27 -14.67 0.46
C ILE A 128 -10.77 -14.70 0.79
N ASP A 129 -11.54 -15.38 -0.02
CA ASP A 129 -12.98 -15.56 0.22
C ASP A 129 -13.27 -16.63 1.29
N PRO A 130 -14.53 -16.77 1.75
CA PRO A 130 -14.90 -17.78 2.74
C PRO A 130 -14.64 -19.25 2.27
N SER A 131 -14.55 -19.49 0.97
CA SER A 131 -14.20 -20.83 0.44
C SER A 131 -12.69 -21.12 0.47
N GLY A 132 -11.87 -20.10 0.75
CA GLY A 132 -10.41 -20.18 0.72
C GLY A 132 -9.80 -19.88 -0.64
N ARG A 133 -10.56 -19.39 -1.61
CA ARG A 133 -10.06 -18.99 -2.92
C ARG A 133 -9.29 -17.67 -2.78
N GLU A 134 -8.08 -17.67 -3.32
CA GLU A 134 -7.20 -16.49 -3.34
C GLU A 134 -7.34 -15.72 -4.66
N GLN A 135 -7.41 -14.40 -4.59
CA GLN A 135 -7.42 -13.49 -5.74
C GLN A 135 -6.48 -12.31 -5.47
N PHE A 136 -5.81 -11.85 -6.52
CA PHE A 136 -4.84 -10.76 -6.42
C PHE A 136 -5.28 -9.57 -7.27
N PHE A 137 -5.07 -8.36 -6.75
CA PHE A 137 -5.40 -7.12 -7.44
C PHE A 137 -4.23 -6.16 -7.31
N ASP A 138 -3.79 -5.64 -8.45
CA ASP A 138 -2.67 -4.72 -8.57
C ASP A 138 -3.16 -3.30 -8.77
N GLY A 139 -2.44 -2.34 -8.18
CA GLY A 139 -2.58 -0.92 -8.46
C GLY A 139 -1.22 -0.26 -8.50
N ALA A 140 -1.01 0.60 -9.49
CA ALA A 140 0.20 1.38 -9.64
C ALA A 140 -0.15 2.85 -9.84
N CYS A 141 0.61 3.74 -9.23
CA CYS A 141 0.56 5.18 -9.46
C CYS A 141 1.92 5.61 -9.97
N GLU A 142 2.00 5.94 -11.26
CA GLU A 142 3.22 6.43 -11.89
C GLU A 142 3.51 7.87 -11.48
N GLY A 143 4.79 8.24 -11.47
CA GLY A 143 5.23 9.57 -11.07
C GLY A 143 6.76 9.71 -11.08
N ARG A 144 7.24 10.60 -10.26
CA ARG A 144 8.68 10.87 -10.09
C ARG A 144 9.02 11.27 -8.67
N ILE A 145 10.29 11.17 -8.32
CA ILE A 145 10.82 11.64 -7.04
C ILE A 145 11.29 13.09 -7.18
N ALA A 146 10.76 13.98 -6.36
CA ALA A 146 11.22 15.37 -6.22
C ALA A 146 12.66 15.44 -5.67
N LYS A 147 13.31 16.59 -5.81
CA LYS A 147 14.67 16.79 -5.27
C LYS A 147 14.68 17.05 -3.77
N ALA A 148 13.59 17.56 -3.22
CA ALA A 148 13.41 17.87 -1.80
C ALA A 148 11.99 17.51 -1.37
N PRO A 149 11.75 17.28 -0.08
CA PRO A 149 10.42 17.05 0.45
C PRO A 149 9.57 18.33 0.38
N GLU A 150 8.32 18.22 -0.05
CA GLU A 150 7.34 19.30 -0.12
C GLU A 150 6.00 18.81 0.45
N GLY A 151 5.33 19.68 1.24
CA GLY A 151 4.10 19.32 1.94
C GLY A 151 4.34 18.60 3.27
N ALA A 152 3.26 18.42 4.03
CA ALA A 152 3.31 17.80 5.37
C ALA A 152 2.22 16.74 5.59
N ALA A 153 1.35 16.52 4.61
CA ALA A 153 0.30 15.50 4.71
C ALA A 153 0.80 14.10 4.32
N GLY A 154 0.05 13.08 4.69
CA GLY A 154 0.35 11.70 4.32
C GLY A 154 1.43 11.05 5.18
N PHE A 155 2.11 10.04 4.64
CA PHE A 155 3.13 9.24 5.32
C PHE A 155 4.16 8.69 4.32
N GLY A 156 5.24 8.12 4.83
CA GLY A 156 6.26 7.47 4.01
C GLY A 156 6.94 8.43 3.03
N TYR A 157 6.85 8.13 1.76
CA TYR A 157 7.48 8.88 0.67
C TYR A 157 6.56 9.94 0.03
N ASP A 158 5.37 10.17 0.57
CA ASP A 158 4.41 11.17 0.04
C ASP A 158 5.02 12.56 -0.17
N PRO A 159 5.91 13.07 0.73
CA PRO A 159 6.50 14.41 0.55
C PRO A 159 7.46 14.53 -0.65
N VAL A 160 7.93 13.44 -1.21
CA VAL A 160 8.86 13.45 -2.35
C VAL A 160 8.28 12.82 -3.61
N PHE A 161 7.11 12.18 -3.53
CA PHE A 161 6.48 11.56 -4.69
C PHE A 161 5.51 12.52 -5.37
N VAL A 162 5.81 12.86 -6.61
CA VAL A 162 4.96 13.70 -7.49
C VAL A 162 4.28 12.80 -8.51
N PRO A 163 2.96 12.58 -8.43
CA PRO A 163 2.26 11.71 -9.35
C PRO A 163 2.22 12.29 -10.77
N GLU A 164 2.13 11.42 -11.77
CA GLU A 164 2.04 11.82 -13.17
C GLU A 164 0.84 12.77 -13.39
N GLY A 165 1.04 13.80 -14.22
CA GLY A 165 0.05 14.84 -14.48
C GLY A 165 -0.03 15.94 -13.44
N HIS A 166 0.78 15.88 -12.38
CA HIS A 166 0.85 16.90 -11.33
C HIS A 166 2.24 17.52 -11.21
N SER A 167 2.31 18.69 -10.58
CA SER A 167 3.56 19.36 -10.19
C SER A 167 3.84 19.27 -8.70
N GLU A 168 2.82 19.04 -7.91
CA GLU A 168 2.84 18.94 -6.45
C GLU A 168 3.04 17.51 -5.98
N SER A 169 3.63 17.35 -4.80
CA SER A 169 3.77 16.05 -4.13
C SER A 169 2.43 15.53 -3.61
N PHE A 170 2.34 14.23 -3.31
CA PHE A 170 1.16 13.69 -2.64
C PHE A 170 0.90 14.35 -1.28
N ALA A 171 1.94 14.78 -0.59
CA ALA A 171 1.80 15.50 0.68
C ALA A 171 1.23 16.91 0.53
N GLU A 172 1.36 17.54 -0.64
CA GLU A 172 0.73 18.82 -0.96
C GLU A 172 -0.68 18.66 -1.53
N LEU A 173 -0.87 17.68 -2.41
CA LEU A 173 -2.17 17.37 -3.05
C LEU A 173 -3.23 16.92 -2.04
N GLY A 174 -2.81 16.30 -0.96
CA GLY A 174 -3.67 15.88 0.15
C GLY A 174 -4.55 14.67 -0.16
N GLU A 175 -5.32 14.26 0.84
CA GLU A 175 -6.07 13.01 0.83
C GLU A 175 -7.17 12.94 -0.26
N SER A 176 -7.81 14.06 -0.58
CA SER A 176 -8.90 14.11 -1.58
C SER A 176 -8.46 13.74 -3.00
N ILE A 177 -7.19 13.96 -3.33
CA ILE A 177 -6.59 13.57 -4.60
C ILE A 177 -5.98 12.18 -4.47
N LYS A 178 -5.26 11.92 -3.38
CA LYS A 178 -4.60 10.64 -3.12
C LYS A 178 -5.60 9.48 -3.09
N SER A 179 -6.77 9.64 -2.49
CA SER A 179 -7.84 8.63 -2.48
C SER A 179 -8.38 8.25 -3.87
N LYS A 180 -8.09 9.03 -4.90
CA LYS A 180 -8.51 8.74 -6.29
C LYS A 180 -7.40 8.18 -7.16
N LEU A 181 -6.16 8.61 -6.93
CA LEU A 181 -5.02 8.34 -7.81
C LEU A 181 -4.03 7.34 -7.22
N SER A 182 -4.08 7.09 -5.89
CA SER A 182 -3.07 6.26 -5.27
C SER A 182 -3.11 4.81 -5.76
N HIS A 183 -1.96 4.18 -5.73
CA HIS A 183 -1.78 2.75 -6.01
C HIS A 183 -2.77 1.87 -5.24
N ARG A 184 -2.99 2.16 -3.94
CA ARG A 184 -3.94 1.42 -3.10
C ARG A 184 -5.38 1.68 -3.53
N ALA A 185 -5.75 2.91 -3.82
CA ALA A 185 -7.09 3.22 -4.32
C ALA A 185 -7.39 2.47 -5.62
N LEU A 186 -6.46 2.42 -6.55
CA LEU A 186 -6.60 1.70 -7.81
C LEU A 186 -6.74 0.18 -7.59
N ALA A 187 -5.95 -0.40 -6.69
CA ALA A 187 -6.04 -1.82 -6.33
C ALA A 187 -7.39 -2.15 -5.66
N ILE A 188 -7.86 -1.31 -4.71
CA ILE A 188 -9.16 -1.49 -4.04
C ILE A 188 -10.31 -1.37 -5.04
N LEU A 189 -10.27 -0.41 -5.97
CA LEU A 189 -11.28 -0.27 -7.01
C LEU A 189 -11.31 -1.48 -7.97
N ALA A 190 -10.15 -2.07 -8.28
CA ALA A 190 -10.07 -3.30 -9.07
C ALA A 190 -10.70 -4.48 -8.30
N MET A 191 -10.41 -4.63 -7.01
CA MET A 191 -11.01 -5.63 -6.14
C MET A 191 -12.53 -5.44 -6.03
N ARG A 192 -13.00 -4.21 -5.82
CA ARG A 192 -14.42 -3.88 -5.70
C ARG A 192 -15.22 -4.34 -6.92
N ARG A 193 -14.74 -4.10 -8.14
CA ARG A 193 -15.39 -4.56 -9.38
C ARG A 193 -15.58 -6.08 -9.42
N CYS A 194 -14.62 -6.83 -8.84
CA CYS A 194 -14.72 -8.29 -8.73
C CYS A 194 -15.73 -8.72 -7.67
N LEU A 195 -15.88 -7.97 -6.57
CA LEU A 195 -16.84 -8.27 -5.51
C LEU A 195 -18.29 -7.96 -5.92
N GLU A 196 -18.50 -7.05 -6.86
CA GLU A 196 -19.82 -6.62 -7.38
C GLU A 196 -20.28 -7.46 -8.58
N SER A 197 -19.44 -8.35 -9.14
CA SER A 197 -19.74 -9.23 -10.29
C SER A 197 -20.24 -10.59 -9.86
#